data_947798efe4311ecf1b6be96f32766ed2
#
_entry.id   947798efe4311ecf1b6be96f32766ed2
#
_cell.length_a   1.000
_cell.length_b   1.000
_cell.length_c   1.000
_cell.angle_alpha   90.00
_cell.angle_beta   90.00
_cell.angle_gamma   90.00
#
_symmetry.space_group_name_H-M   'P 1'
#
loop_
_entity.id
_entity.type
_entity.pdbx_description
1 polymer ?
#
loop_
_entity_poly.entity_id
_entity_poly.type
_entity_poly.pdbx_seq_one_letter_code
_entity_poly.pdbx_strand_id
1 'polypeptide(L)'
;MSKEIEKFNKDCAEEIRIQGSNHDLKQKSIEWLQEANNHKYSYHFKWMNRPIIQYPQDIQMMQELIMEVKPDLIIETGIAHGGSILLSASMLALLDLSDSVLNNENYDISKTISFILGTVVA
;
A
#
# COMPACT_ATOMS: atom_id res chain seq x y z
N MET A 1 14.70 -17.39 -6.87
CA MET A 1 15.10 -15.95 -6.90
C MET A 1 16.54 -15.87 -7.41
N SER A 2 16.91 -14.85 -8.20
CA SER A 2 18.31 -14.73 -8.65
C SER A 2 19.21 -14.30 -7.49
N LYS A 3 20.49 -14.70 -7.50
CA LYS A 3 21.48 -14.28 -6.48
C LYS A 3 21.61 -12.76 -6.37
N GLU A 4 21.33 -12.06 -7.46
CA GLU A 4 21.36 -10.59 -7.53
C GLU A 4 20.21 -9.99 -6.70
N ILE A 5 18.99 -10.52 -6.83
CA ILE A 5 17.82 -10.07 -6.04
C ILE A 5 18.03 -10.38 -4.55
N GLU A 6 18.61 -11.55 -4.21
CA GLU A 6 18.91 -11.89 -2.82
C GLU A 6 19.92 -10.93 -2.20
N LYS A 7 20.96 -10.57 -2.96
CA LYS A 7 21.93 -9.56 -2.52
C LYS A 7 21.27 -8.20 -2.33
N PHE A 8 20.48 -7.74 -3.30
CA PHE A 8 19.75 -6.48 -3.23
C PHE A 8 18.87 -6.40 -1.97
N ASN A 9 18.07 -7.44 -1.71
CA ASN A 9 17.20 -7.48 -0.53
C ASN A 9 18.00 -7.44 0.78
N LYS A 10 19.16 -8.09 0.83
CA LYS A 10 20.02 -8.04 2.01
C LYS A 10 20.61 -6.65 2.22
N ASP A 11 21.07 -6.01 1.16
CA ASP A 11 21.63 -4.66 1.21
C ASP A 11 20.55 -3.66 1.66
N CYS A 12 19.32 -3.74 1.11
CA CYS A 12 18.18 -2.95 1.54
C CYS A 12 17.83 -3.14 3.03
N ALA A 13 17.81 -4.38 3.51
CA ALA A 13 17.50 -4.66 4.92
C ALA A 13 18.53 -4.02 5.86
N GLU A 14 19.81 -4.05 5.52
CA GLU A 14 20.86 -3.39 6.31
C GLU A 14 20.76 -1.87 6.25
N GLU A 15 20.48 -1.29 5.10
CA GLU A 15 20.28 0.16 4.95
C GLU A 15 19.07 0.65 5.74
N ILE A 16 17.95 -0.08 5.72
CA ILE A 16 16.76 0.21 6.53
C ILE A 16 17.12 0.18 8.02
N ARG A 17 17.90 -0.80 8.47
CA ARG A 17 18.33 -0.91 9.86
C ARG A 17 19.19 0.29 10.27
N ILE A 18 20.12 0.71 9.41
CA ILE A 18 20.99 1.87 9.63
C ILE A 18 20.13 3.16 9.73
N GLN A 19 19.24 3.39 8.76
CA GLN A 19 18.32 4.54 8.79
C GLN A 19 17.45 4.51 10.05
N GLY A 20 16.91 3.33 10.41
CA GLY A 20 16.09 3.13 11.59
C GLY A 20 16.80 3.45 12.92
N SER A 21 18.13 3.36 12.99
CA SER A 21 18.94 3.73 14.16
C SER A 21 19.39 5.20 14.16
N ASN A 22 19.19 5.93 13.09
CA ASN A 22 19.59 7.33 12.95
C ASN A 22 18.56 8.26 13.59
N HIS A 23 18.81 8.68 14.83
CA HIS A 23 17.93 9.56 15.59
C HIS A 23 17.74 10.95 14.95
N ASP A 24 18.78 11.52 14.36
CA ASP A 24 18.72 12.81 13.68
C ASP A 24 17.83 12.75 12.43
N LEU A 25 17.97 11.69 11.63
CA LEU A 25 17.11 11.46 10.48
C LEU A 25 15.64 11.29 10.88
N LYS A 26 15.38 10.53 11.94
CA LYS A 26 14.01 10.36 12.47
C LYS A 26 13.42 11.68 12.94
N GLN A 27 14.18 12.49 13.67
CA GLN A 27 13.71 13.78 14.17
C GLN A 27 13.36 14.72 13.01
N LYS A 28 14.23 14.84 12.01
CA LYS A 28 13.98 15.64 10.79
C LYS A 28 12.76 15.15 10.02
N SER A 29 12.54 13.84 9.96
CA SER A 29 11.36 13.26 9.31
C SER A 29 10.07 13.63 10.02
N ILE A 30 10.07 13.61 11.36
CA ILE A 30 8.92 14.02 12.17
C ILE A 30 8.63 15.51 11.98
N GLU A 31 9.65 16.36 12.03
CA GLU A 31 9.53 17.81 11.81
C GLU A 31 8.95 18.11 10.43
N TRP A 32 9.45 17.43 9.40
CA TRP A 32 8.90 17.55 8.04
C TRP A 32 7.44 17.13 7.97
N LEU A 33 7.06 16.00 8.58
CA LEU A 33 5.68 15.52 8.60
C LEU A 33 4.75 16.52 9.31
N GLN A 34 5.19 17.07 10.45
CA GLN A 34 4.41 18.07 11.18
C GLN A 34 4.17 19.33 10.34
N GLU A 35 5.22 19.84 9.69
CA GLU A 35 5.10 21.00 8.82
C GLU A 35 4.23 20.73 7.59
N ALA A 36 4.43 19.59 6.93
CA ALA A 36 3.62 19.17 5.79
C ALA A 36 2.13 19.00 6.15
N ASN A 37 1.82 18.54 7.37
CA ASN A 37 0.45 18.41 7.85
C ASN A 37 -0.25 19.75 8.07
N ASN A 38 0.46 20.82 8.40
CA ASN A 38 -0.10 22.17 8.46
C ASN A 38 -0.73 22.59 7.12
N HIS A 39 -0.23 22.02 6.02
CA HIS A 39 -0.72 22.23 4.66
C HIS A 39 -1.57 21.06 4.13
N LYS A 40 -2.02 20.15 5.01
CA LYS A 40 -2.85 19.01 4.65
C LYS A 40 -2.25 18.10 3.57
N TYR A 41 -0.94 17.89 3.63
CA TYR A 41 -0.19 17.16 2.59
C TYR A 41 -0.81 15.81 2.23
N SER A 42 -1.27 15.02 3.21
CA SER A 42 -1.91 13.71 2.98
C SER A 42 -3.23 13.78 2.19
N TYR A 43 -3.84 14.97 2.05
CA TYR A 43 -5.09 15.17 1.32
C TYR A 43 -4.91 15.47 -0.16
N HIS A 44 -3.67 15.64 -0.65
CA HIS A 44 -3.39 16.08 -2.01
C HIS A 44 -3.35 14.95 -3.04
N PHE A 45 -3.45 13.71 -2.59
CA PHE A 45 -3.27 12.54 -3.44
C PHE A 45 -4.58 11.96 -3.95
N LYS A 46 -4.47 11.22 -5.03
CA LYS A 46 -5.58 10.50 -5.65
C LYS A 46 -5.15 9.10 -6.05
N TRP A 47 -6.05 8.14 -5.89
CA TRP A 47 -5.95 6.83 -6.47
C TRP A 47 -7.03 6.66 -7.54
N MET A 48 -6.65 6.41 -8.80
CA MET A 48 -7.58 6.30 -9.93
C MET A 48 -8.62 7.43 -9.97
N ASN A 49 -8.16 8.68 -9.83
CA ASN A 49 -8.96 9.92 -9.76
C ASN A 49 -9.86 10.10 -8.51
N ARG A 50 -9.84 9.17 -7.56
CA ARG A 50 -10.52 9.33 -6.26
C ARG A 50 -9.56 9.91 -5.22
N PRO A 51 -9.97 10.93 -4.45
CA PRO A 51 -9.16 11.41 -3.34
C PRO A 51 -8.85 10.29 -2.36
N ILE A 52 -7.57 10.17 -1.98
CA ILE A 52 -7.10 9.24 -0.98
C ILE A 52 -6.34 10.04 0.09
N ILE A 53 -6.79 9.91 1.35
CA ILE A 53 -6.18 10.61 2.47
C ILE A 53 -5.09 9.72 3.05
N GLN A 54 -3.95 9.69 2.37
CA GLN A 54 -2.81 8.84 2.71
C GLN A 54 -1.50 9.52 2.33
N TYR A 55 -0.41 9.16 3.00
CA TYR A 55 0.92 9.49 2.53
C TYR A 55 1.34 8.53 1.41
N PRO A 56 2.13 8.97 0.43
CA PRO A 56 2.64 8.08 -0.62
C PRO A 56 3.39 6.86 -0.08
N GLN A 57 4.12 7.02 1.02
CA GLN A 57 4.84 5.93 1.69
C GLN A 57 3.88 4.87 2.24
N ASP A 58 2.74 5.29 2.80
CA ASP A 58 1.72 4.36 3.31
C ASP A 58 1.05 3.57 2.18
N ILE A 59 0.85 4.21 1.01
CA ILE A 59 0.33 3.53 -0.18
C ILE A 59 1.30 2.44 -0.63
N GLN A 60 2.61 2.74 -0.67
CA GLN A 60 3.64 1.76 -1.01
C GLN A 60 3.67 0.61 0.01
N MET A 61 3.64 0.92 1.30
CA MET A 61 3.61 -0.07 2.37
C MET A 61 2.38 -0.97 2.30
N MET A 62 1.20 -0.40 2.03
CA MET A 62 -0.03 -1.18 1.86
C MET A 62 0.08 -2.18 0.71
N GLN A 63 0.67 -1.77 -0.42
CA GLN A 63 0.92 -2.65 -1.55
C GLN A 63 1.82 -3.83 -1.14
N GLU A 64 2.94 -3.56 -0.46
CA GLU A 64 3.88 -4.60 -0.02
C GLU A 64 3.22 -5.57 0.96
N LEU A 65 2.49 -5.05 1.96
CA LEU A 65 1.76 -5.86 2.94
C LEU A 65 0.70 -6.77 2.29
N ILE A 66 -0.08 -6.23 1.35
CA ILE A 66 -1.10 -7.02 0.66
C ILE A 66 -0.46 -8.13 -0.19
N MET A 67 0.65 -7.84 -0.88
CA MET A 67 1.38 -8.83 -1.67
C MET A 67 2.06 -9.90 -0.81
N GLU A 68 2.48 -9.57 0.41
CA GLU A 68 3.07 -10.50 1.37
C GLU A 68 2.00 -11.39 2.03
N VAL A 69 0.93 -10.76 2.54
CA VAL A 69 -0.14 -11.44 3.29
C VAL A 69 -1.07 -12.24 2.38
N LYS A 70 -1.29 -11.75 1.15
CA LYS A 70 -2.23 -12.31 0.17
C LYS A 70 -3.63 -12.54 0.78
N PRO A 71 -4.28 -11.49 1.29
CA PRO A 71 -5.58 -11.65 1.94
C PRO A 71 -6.69 -11.95 0.94
N ASP A 72 -7.64 -12.80 1.34
CA ASP A 72 -8.87 -13.05 0.58
C ASP A 72 -9.91 -11.93 0.77
N LEU A 73 -9.78 -11.16 1.86
CA LEU A 73 -10.75 -10.12 2.24
C LEU A 73 -10.03 -8.95 2.90
N ILE A 74 -10.35 -7.73 2.46
CA ILE A 74 -9.94 -6.49 3.11
C ILE A 74 -11.20 -5.78 3.61
N ILE A 75 -11.22 -5.45 4.91
CA ILE A 75 -12.32 -4.70 5.55
C ILE A 75 -11.77 -3.33 5.93
N GLU A 76 -12.44 -2.28 5.47
CA GLU A 76 -12.09 -0.90 5.76
C GLU A 76 -13.26 -0.18 6.43
N THR A 77 -12.98 0.55 7.51
CA THR A 77 -13.94 1.42 8.20
C THR A 77 -13.59 2.88 7.92
N GLY A 78 -14.61 3.69 7.54
CA GLY A 78 -14.38 5.11 7.28
C GLY A 78 -13.72 5.38 5.92
N ILE A 79 -14.39 5.01 4.86
CA ILE A 79 -13.87 5.08 3.47
C ILE A 79 -13.74 6.50 2.89
N ALA A 80 -14.14 7.54 3.61
CA ALA A 80 -14.09 8.95 3.18
C ALA A 80 -14.56 9.13 1.72
N HIS A 81 -13.66 9.52 0.81
CA HIS A 81 -13.95 9.69 -0.61
C HIS A 81 -13.79 8.41 -1.45
N GLY A 82 -13.47 7.29 -0.83
CA GLY A 82 -13.37 5.98 -1.45
C GLY A 82 -12.04 5.70 -2.17
N GLY A 83 -11.03 6.56 -2.00
CA GLY A 83 -9.71 6.33 -2.63
C GLY A 83 -8.99 5.13 -2.04
N SER A 84 -9.03 4.95 -0.73
CA SER A 84 -8.39 3.85 -0.01
C SER A 84 -9.02 2.50 -0.32
N ILE A 85 -10.34 2.42 -0.34
CA ILE A 85 -11.02 1.18 -0.72
C ILE A 85 -10.78 0.82 -2.19
N LEU A 86 -10.66 1.82 -3.06
CA LEU A 86 -10.30 1.59 -4.46
C LEU A 86 -8.85 1.11 -4.60
N LEU A 87 -7.92 1.61 -3.77
CA LEU A 87 -6.57 1.09 -3.67
C LEU A 87 -6.59 -0.40 -3.29
N SER A 88 -7.28 -0.74 -2.20
CA SER A 88 -7.43 -2.12 -1.72
C SER A 88 -8.00 -3.04 -2.81
N ALA A 89 -9.05 -2.59 -3.50
CA ALA A 89 -9.64 -3.30 -4.64
C ALA A 89 -8.64 -3.54 -5.77
N SER A 90 -7.87 -2.51 -6.12
CA SER A 90 -6.85 -2.60 -7.16
C SER A 90 -5.76 -3.61 -6.80
N MET A 91 -5.35 -3.65 -5.52
CA MET A 91 -4.32 -4.59 -5.06
C MET A 91 -4.83 -6.04 -5.07
N LEU A 92 -6.07 -6.30 -4.64
CA LEU A 92 -6.67 -7.65 -4.73
C LEU A 92 -6.79 -8.09 -6.19
N ALA A 93 -7.22 -7.19 -7.08
CA ALA A 93 -7.29 -7.51 -8.51
C ALA A 93 -5.92 -7.85 -9.11
N LEU A 94 -4.85 -7.16 -8.69
CA LEU A 94 -3.48 -7.45 -9.12
C LEU A 94 -2.96 -8.77 -8.54
N LEU A 95 -3.32 -9.13 -7.30
CA LEU A 95 -3.01 -10.44 -6.72
C LEU A 95 -3.64 -11.56 -7.55
N ASP A 96 -4.94 -11.50 -7.81
CA ASP A 96 -5.66 -12.50 -8.59
C ASP A 96 -5.11 -12.62 -10.01
N LEU A 97 -4.79 -11.48 -10.63
CA LEU A 97 -4.15 -11.46 -11.94
C LEU A 97 -2.78 -12.16 -11.90
N SER A 98 -1.97 -11.83 -10.90
CA SER A 98 -0.65 -12.45 -10.72
C SER A 98 -0.74 -13.96 -10.54
N ASP A 99 -1.64 -14.41 -9.67
CA ASP A 99 -1.83 -15.83 -9.40
C ASP A 99 -2.41 -16.56 -10.63
N SER A 100 -3.32 -15.95 -11.38
CA SER A 100 -3.84 -16.49 -12.65
C SER A 100 -2.74 -16.66 -13.70
N VAL A 101 -1.83 -15.68 -13.82
CA VAL A 101 -0.68 -15.76 -14.73
C VAL A 101 0.27 -16.89 -14.33
N LEU A 102 0.57 -17.02 -13.04
CA LEU A 102 1.47 -18.07 -12.53
C LEU A 102 0.90 -19.47 -12.71
N ASN A 103 -0.41 -19.62 -12.58
CA ASN A 103 -1.11 -20.90 -12.72
C ASN A 103 -1.54 -21.19 -14.16
N ASN A 104 -1.30 -20.29 -15.10
CA ASN A 104 -1.76 -20.37 -16.49
C ASN A 104 -3.29 -20.52 -16.60
N GLU A 105 -4.02 -19.75 -15.77
CA GLU A 105 -5.48 -19.71 -15.70
C GLU A 105 -6.04 -18.41 -16.29
N ASN A 106 -7.33 -18.41 -16.63
CA ASN A 106 -8.01 -17.19 -17.05
C ASN A 106 -8.33 -16.33 -15.84
N TYR A 107 -7.95 -15.04 -15.89
CA TYR A 107 -8.31 -14.06 -14.88
C TYR A 107 -9.81 -13.73 -14.94
N ASP A 108 -10.50 -13.84 -13.80
CA ASP A 108 -11.93 -13.54 -13.65
C ASP A 108 -12.13 -12.45 -12.59
N ILE A 109 -12.25 -11.21 -13.04
CA ILE A 109 -12.41 -10.04 -12.17
C ILE A 109 -13.67 -10.10 -11.30
N SER A 110 -14.69 -10.86 -11.70
CA SER A 110 -15.94 -10.96 -10.94
C SER A 110 -15.73 -11.62 -9.57
N LYS A 111 -14.72 -12.47 -9.46
CA LYS A 111 -14.36 -13.12 -8.19
C LYS A 111 -13.71 -12.16 -7.21
N THR A 112 -12.83 -11.27 -7.70
CA THR A 112 -12.12 -10.27 -6.88
C THR A 112 -13.07 -9.25 -6.24
N ILE A 113 -14.03 -8.75 -7.01
CA ILE A 113 -14.94 -7.69 -6.56
C ILE A 113 -15.84 -8.13 -5.39
N SER A 114 -16.08 -9.43 -5.25
CA SER A 114 -16.96 -9.99 -4.21
C SER A 114 -16.40 -9.89 -2.79
N PHE A 115 -15.11 -9.55 -2.61
CA PHE A 115 -14.41 -9.61 -1.33
C PHE A 115 -14.03 -8.23 -0.73
N ILE A 116 -14.59 -7.14 -1.26
CA ILE A 116 -14.29 -5.80 -0.75
C ILE A 116 -15.52 -5.27 -0.04
N LEU A 117 -15.43 -5.12 1.28
CA LEU A 117 -16.45 -4.53 2.13
C LEU A 117 -15.96 -3.18 2.67
N GLY A 118 -16.67 -2.11 2.31
CA GLY A 118 -16.42 -0.78 2.87
C GLY A 118 -17.60 -0.35 3.74
N THR A 119 -17.31 0.15 4.94
CA THR A 119 -18.33 0.74 5.82
C THR A 119 -18.20 2.26 5.83
N VAL A 120 -19.27 2.96 5.42
CA VAL A 120 -19.38 4.41 5.58
C VAL A 120 -19.79 4.66 7.04
N VAL A 121 -18.91 5.30 7.79
CA VAL A 121 -19.28 5.87 9.09
C VAL A 121 -19.70 7.31 8.80
N ALA A 122 -20.98 7.59 8.96
CA ALA A 122 -21.56 8.93 8.83
C ALA A 122 -21.20 9.79 10.05
#